data_1b6eb5ca0bcf3692e2c1c9c6798bf453
#
_entry.id   1b6eb5ca0bcf3692e2c1c9c6798bf453
#
_cell.length_a   1.000
_cell.length_b   1.000
_cell.length_c   1.000
_cell.angle_alpha   90.00
_cell.angle_beta   90.00
_cell.angle_gamma   90.00
#
_symmetry.space_group_name_H-M   'P 1'
#
loop_
_entity.id
_entity.type
_entity.pdbx_description
1 polymer ?
#
loop_
_entity_poly.entity_id
_entity_poly.type
_entity_poly.pdbx_seq_one_letter_code
_entity_poly.pdbx_strand_id
1 'polypeptide(L)'
;VTAPSYVNGILDQLRSRHPDIYQMLLYVEQPFPYDLEKNQIDVHSVSARKPLFMDESAHDWRLVRLGRQLGWSGVALKTCKTQTGALLTLCWAKAHGMDLMVQDLTNPMLAQIPHVLLAAHAGTIMGVETNAMQFYPDASLPEQDVHPGLYRRRDGSVELSTISGPGFGYHLGGIRRELPPPVVSVGA
;
A
#
# COMPACT_ATOMS: atom_id res chain seq x y z
N VAL A 1 -5.98 15.31 -11.90
CA VAL A 1 -6.76 15.31 -13.16
C VAL A 1 -8.22 15.10 -12.85
N THR A 2 -9.14 15.75 -13.60
CA THR A 2 -10.59 15.61 -13.38
C THR A 2 -11.32 14.96 -14.58
N ALA A 3 -10.66 14.85 -15.72
CA ALA A 3 -11.24 14.29 -16.93
C ALA A 3 -10.60 12.93 -17.28
N PRO A 4 -11.38 11.83 -17.29
CA PRO A 4 -10.90 10.51 -17.72
C PRO A 4 -10.30 10.51 -19.14
N SER A 5 -10.81 11.34 -20.03
CA SER A 5 -10.29 11.49 -21.39
C SER A 5 -8.83 11.90 -21.45
N TYR A 6 -8.34 12.68 -20.46
CA TYR A 6 -6.94 13.07 -20.40
C TYR A 6 -6.04 11.86 -20.10
N VAL A 7 -6.41 11.03 -19.11
CA VAL A 7 -5.67 9.80 -18.76
C VAL A 7 -5.75 8.80 -19.92
N ASN A 8 -6.92 8.65 -20.53
CA ASN A 8 -7.09 7.82 -21.71
C ASN A 8 -6.19 8.25 -22.86
N GLY A 9 -6.07 9.56 -23.11
CA GLY A 9 -5.19 10.10 -24.14
C GLY A 9 -3.71 9.76 -23.89
N ILE A 10 -3.25 9.81 -22.64
CA ILE A 10 -1.88 9.41 -22.28
C ILE A 10 -1.68 7.90 -22.53
N LEU A 11 -2.62 7.07 -22.08
CA LEU A 11 -2.53 5.62 -22.24
C LEU A 11 -2.58 5.20 -23.72
N ASP A 12 -3.46 5.84 -24.51
CA ASP A 12 -3.59 5.59 -25.95
C ASP A 12 -2.32 6.04 -26.72
N GLN A 13 -1.71 7.16 -26.34
CA GLN A 13 -0.42 7.60 -26.90
C GLN A 13 0.71 6.65 -26.54
N LEU A 14 0.81 6.20 -25.29
CA LEU A 14 1.80 5.22 -24.88
C LEU A 14 1.63 3.91 -25.65
N ARG A 15 0.39 3.42 -25.76
CA ARG A 15 0.09 2.20 -26.47
C ARG A 15 0.47 2.27 -27.95
N SER A 16 0.26 3.43 -28.60
CA SER A 16 0.52 3.61 -30.03
C SER A 16 1.98 3.90 -30.35
N ARG A 17 2.66 4.71 -29.53
CA ARG A 17 4.02 5.20 -29.80
C ARG A 17 5.09 4.40 -29.07
N HIS A 18 4.77 3.80 -27.93
CA HIS A 18 5.69 3.09 -27.05
C HIS A 18 5.03 1.82 -26.49
N PRO A 19 4.64 0.86 -27.36
CA PRO A 19 3.89 -0.34 -26.97
C PRO A 19 4.60 -1.16 -25.89
N ASP A 20 5.94 -1.25 -25.95
CA ASP A 20 6.72 -1.97 -24.95
C ASP A 20 6.60 -1.33 -23.56
N ILE A 21 6.70 0.00 -23.49
CA ILE A 21 6.50 0.75 -22.25
C ILE A 21 5.05 0.57 -21.75
N TYR A 22 4.07 0.65 -22.66
CA TYR A 22 2.67 0.42 -22.30
C TYR A 22 2.45 -0.97 -21.70
N GLN A 23 3.10 -2.01 -22.24
CA GLN A 23 3.01 -3.36 -21.69
C GLN A 23 3.61 -3.48 -20.29
N MET A 24 4.68 -2.74 -20.00
CA MET A 24 5.33 -2.70 -18.69
C MET A 24 4.49 -1.97 -17.62
N LEU A 25 3.52 -1.14 -18.01
CA LEU A 25 2.62 -0.50 -17.05
C LEU A 25 1.76 -1.56 -16.37
N LEU A 26 1.97 -1.72 -15.08
CA LEU A 26 1.23 -2.66 -14.24
C LEU A 26 -0.17 -2.12 -13.91
N TYR A 27 -0.24 -0.86 -13.49
CA TYR A 27 -1.48 -0.16 -13.16
C TYR A 27 -1.28 1.36 -13.25
N VAL A 28 -2.38 2.09 -13.15
CA VAL A 28 -2.42 3.55 -12.97
C VAL A 28 -2.92 3.82 -11.55
N GLU A 29 -2.23 4.67 -10.80
CA GLU A 29 -2.55 4.95 -9.41
C GLU A 29 -3.05 6.38 -9.22
N GLN A 30 -4.16 6.51 -8.54
CA GLN A 30 -4.81 7.74 -8.07
C GLN A 30 -4.67 8.98 -8.99
N PRO A 31 -4.99 8.90 -10.30
CA PRO A 31 -4.85 10.04 -11.19
C PRO A 31 -5.94 11.10 -10.99
N PHE A 32 -7.00 10.76 -10.24
CA PHE A 32 -8.18 11.59 -9.99
C PHE A 32 -8.20 12.11 -8.54
N PRO A 33 -9.02 13.14 -8.25
CA PRO A 33 -9.18 13.65 -6.90
C PRO A 33 -9.57 12.54 -5.91
N TYR A 34 -8.99 12.59 -4.71
CA TYR A 34 -9.16 11.54 -3.70
C TYR A 34 -10.50 11.59 -2.94
N ASP A 35 -11.16 12.74 -2.90
CA ASP A 35 -12.49 12.88 -2.29
C ASP A 35 -13.55 12.36 -3.27
N LEU A 36 -13.83 11.05 -3.19
CA LEU A 36 -14.77 10.38 -4.11
C LEU A 36 -16.22 10.79 -3.86
N GLU A 37 -16.59 11.15 -2.66
CA GLU A 37 -17.97 11.56 -2.35
C GLU A 37 -18.29 12.88 -3.03
N LYS A 38 -17.32 13.76 -3.08
CA LYS A 38 -17.43 15.05 -3.76
C LYS A 38 -17.18 14.95 -5.28
N ASN A 39 -16.29 14.06 -5.69
CA ASN A 39 -15.85 13.92 -7.08
C ASN A 39 -16.20 12.53 -7.61
N GLN A 40 -17.48 12.28 -7.86
CA GLN A 40 -18.00 11.01 -8.38
C GLN A 40 -17.74 10.90 -9.90
N ILE A 41 -16.47 10.71 -10.27
CA ILE A 41 -16.03 10.61 -11.65
C ILE A 41 -16.16 9.16 -12.10
N ASP A 42 -16.90 8.90 -13.18
CA ASP A 42 -16.93 7.59 -13.85
C ASP A 42 -15.58 7.34 -14.55
N VAL A 43 -14.83 6.34 -14.09
CA VAL A 43 -13.50 5.99 -14.56
C VAL A 43 -13.42 4.64 -15.27
N HIS A 44 -14.54 4.00 -15.59
CA HIS A 44 -14.57 2.71 -16.28
C HIS A 44 -13.80 2.72 -17.60
N SER A 45 -13.80 3.84 -18.32
CA SER A 45 -13.06 3.96 -19.58
C SER A 45 -11.53 3.91 -19.38
N VAL A 46 -11.03 4.29 -18.21
CA VAL A 46 -9.61 4.21 -17.86
C VAL A 46 -9.24 2.79 -17.44
N SER A 47 -10.03 2.21 -16.53
CA SER A 47 -9.79 0.85 -16.03
C SER A 47 -9.93 -0.23 -17.11
N ALA A 48 -10.71 0.03 -18.17
CA ALA A 48 -10.76 -0.81 -19.36
C ALA A 48 -9.45 -0.84 -20.17
N ARG A 49 -8.53 0.10 -19.96
CA ARG A 49 -7.21 0.17 -20.63
C ARG A 49 -6.10 -0.42 -19.79
N LYS A 50 -6.05 -0.08 -18.52
CA LYS A 50 -5.08 -0.54 -17.53
C LYS A 50 -5.75 -0.62 -16.16
N PRO A 51 -5.36 -1.55 -15.28
CA PRO A 51 -5.84 -1.57 -13.91
C PRO A 51 -5.69 -0.19 -13.27
N LEU A 52 -6.74 0.27 -12.58
CA LEU A 52 -6.80 1.59 -11.98
C LEU A 52 -6.95 1.46 -10.47
N PHE A 53 -5.95 1.91 -9.73
CA PHE A 53 -5.82 1.71 -8.30
C PHE A 53 -6.16 2.95 -7.50
N MET A 54 -6.98 2.75 -6.49
CA MET A 54 -7.24 3.73 -5.43
C MET A 54 -6.08 3.72 -4.43
N ASP A 55 -5.61 4.90 -4.04
CA ASP A 55 -4.67 5.08 -2.93
C ASP A 55 -5.24 6.07 -1.91
N GLU A 56 -5.04 7.36 -2.08
CA GLU A 56 -5.52 8.38 -1.13
C GLU A 56 -7.03 8.34 -0.95
N SER A 57 -7.77 7.97 -1.99
CA SER A 57 -9.23 7.83 -1.90
C SER A 57 -9.69 6.59 -1.12
N ALA A 58 -8.82 5.61 -0.90
CA ALA A 58 -9.14 4.37 -0.19
C ALA A 58 -8.93 4.50 1.33
N HIS A 59 -9.64 5.40 1.99
CA HIS A 59 -9.55 5.56 3.45
C HIS A 59 -10.16 4.38 4.20
N ASP A 60 -11.26 3.84 3.71
CA ASP A 60 -11.94 2.67 4.28
C ASP A 60 -12.64 1.84 3.19
N TRP A 61 -13.15 0.68 3.58
CA TRP A 61 -13.84 -0.24 2.67
C TRP A 61 -15.13 0.35 2.03
N ARG A 62 -15.78 1.33 2.65
CA ARG A 62 -16.99 1.96 2.11
C ARG A 62 -16.64 2.84 0.92
N LEU A 63 -15.55 3.60 1.03
CA LEU A 63 -15.01 4.40 -0.09
C LEU A 63 -14.48 3.50 -1.20
N VAL A 64 -13.87 2.36 -0.86
CA VAL A 64 -13.45 1.36 -1.86
C VAL A 64 -14.67 0.78 -2.59
N ARG A 65 -15.78 0.54 -1.89
CA ARG A 65 -17.05 0.14 -2.52
C ARG A 65 -17.56 1.21 -3.48
N LEU A 66 -17.54 2.48 -3.08
CA LEU A 66 -17.92 3.60 -3.96
C LEU A 66 -16.98 3.66 -5.17
N GLY A 67 -15.67 3.58 -4.95
CA GLY A 67 -14.70 3.57 -6.03
C GLY A 67 -14.94 2.47 -7.05
N ARG A 68 -15.23 1.24 -6.58
CA ARG A 68 -15.59 0.15 -7.49
C ARG A 68 -16.83 0.46 -8.33
N GLN A 69 -17.85 1.10 -7.76
CA GLN A 69 -19.04 1.52 -8.50
C GLN A 69 -18.73 2.58 -9.56
N LEU A 70 -17.72 3.41 -9.32
CA LEU A 70 -17.24 4.42 -10.27
C LEU A 70 -16.26 3.88 -11.31
N GLY A 71 -15.85 2.60 -11.21
CA GLY A 71 -14.99 1.94 -12.20
C GLY A 71 -13.54 1.71 -11.77
N TRP A 72 -13.18 1.99 -10.51
CA TRP A 72 -11.86 1.61 -10.00
C TRP A 72 -11.75 0.09 -9.89
N SER A 73 -10.63 -0.47 -10.34
CA SER A 73 -10.42 -1.93 -10.43
C SER A 73 -9.51 -2.50 -9.36
N GLY A 74 -8.73 -1.66 -8.67
CA GLY A 74 -7.80 -2.08 -7.64
C GLY A 74 -7.70 -1.10 -6.48
N VAL A 75 -7.01 -1.53 -5.41
CA VAL A 75 -6.80 -0.73 -4.21
C VAL A 75 -5.42 -0.96 -3.61
N ALA A 76 -4.79 0.12 -3.18
CA ALA A 76 -3.58 0.12 -2.36
C ALA A 76 -3.95 0.06 -0.88
N LEU A 77 -3.68 -1.08 -0.25
CA LEU A 77 -3.91 -1.30 1.17
C LEU A 77 -2.77 -0.68 1.99
N LYS A 78 -3.13 0.07 3.04
CA LYS A 78 -2.15 0.74 3.92
C LYS A 78 -2.52 0.52 5.39
N THR A 79 -1.69 -0.19 6.12
CA THR A 79 -1.91 -0.44 7.57
C THR A 79 -1.76 0.83 8.42
N CYS A 80 -1.06 1.85 7.92
CA CYS A 80 -0.92 3.14 8.57
C CYS A 80 -2.23 3.94 8.64
N LYS A 81 -3.18 3.71 7.73
CA LYS A 81 -4.51 4.33 7.81
C LYS A 81 -5.31 3.75 8.99
N THR A 82 -5.41 2.47 9.15
CA THR A 82 -5.68 1.65 10.35
C THR A 82 -5.49 0.18 9.98
N GLN A 83 -4.99 -0.64 10.89
CA GLN A 83 -4.83 -2.09 10.64
C GLN A 83 -6.16 -2.79 10.40
N THR A 84 -7.16 -2.52 11.25
CA THR A 84 -8.51 -3.07 11.09
C THR A 84 -9.14 -2.62 9.77
N GLY A 85 -9.02 -1.35 9.41
CA GLY A 85 -9.51 -0.81 8.14
C GLY A 85 -8.85 -1.49 6.93
N ALA A 86 -7.54 -1.72 6.98
CA ALA A 86 -6.83 -2.43 5.92
C ALA A 86 -7.33 -3.87 5.75
N LEU A 87 -7.57 -4.61 6.86
CA LEU A 87 -8.12 -5.97 6.82
C LEU A 87 -9.56 -6.00 6.29
N LEU A 88 -10.42 -5.09 6.73
CA LEU A 88 -11.79 -4.98 6.20
C LEU A 88 -11.80 -4.66 4.71
N THR A 89 -10.93 -3.74 4.28
CA THR A 89 -10.76 -3.39 2.87
C THR A 89 -10.25 -4.58 2.06
N LEU A 90 -9.25 -5.31 2.58
CA LEU A 90 -8.74 -6.53 1.96
C LEU A 90 -9.86 -7.54 1.73
N CYS A 91 -10.63 -7.86 2.79
CA CYS A 91 -11.71 -8.83 2.72
C CYS A 91 -12.77 -8.41 1.70
N TRP A 92 -13.18 -7.14 1.75
CA TRP A 92 -14.19 -6.63 0.85
C TRP A 92 -13.71 -6.62 -0.61
N ALA A 93 -12.50 -6.13 -0.87
CA ALA A 93 -11.93 -6.05 -2.21
C ALA A 93 -11.76 -7.44 -2.84
N LYS A 94 -11.24 -8.41 -2.08
CA LYS A 94 -11.14 -9.81 -2.54
C LYS A 94 -12.49 -10.43 -2.87
N ALA A 95 -13.49 -10.21 -2.01
CA ALA A 95 -14.85 -10.73 -2.24
C ALA A 95 -15.49 -10.14 -3.50
N HIS A 96 -15.02 -8.99 -3.99
CA HIS A 96 -15.56 -8.31 -5.15
C HIS A 96 -14.61 -8.28 -6.37
N GLY A 97 -13.55 -9.10 -6.35
CA GLY A 97 -12.65 -9.29 -7.47
C GLY A 97 -11.82 -8.06 -7.85
N MET A 98 -11.47 -7.23 -6.85
CA MET A 98 -10.56 -6.11 -7.07
C MET A 98 -9.10 -6.56 -6.92
N ASP A 99 -8.23 -5.98 -7.73
CA ASP A 99 -6.79 -6.15 -7.62
C ASP A 99 -6.24 -5.45 -6.36
N LEU A 100 -5.15 -5.98 -5.82
CA LEU A 100 -4.58 -5.53 -4.57
C LEU A 100 -3.10 -5.17 -4.72
N MET A 101 -2.71 -4.06 -4.10
CA MET A 101 -1.35 -3.75 -3.71
C MET A 101 -1.29 -3.50 -2.20
N VAL A 102 -0.13 -3.65 -1.61
CA VAL A 102 0.15 -3.18 -0.25
C VAL A 102 1.30 -2.18 -0.35
N GLN A 103 1.04 -0.96 0.08
CA GLN A 103 1.97 0.15 -0.01
C GLN A 103 2.13 0.84 1.33
N ASP A 104 3.33 1.30 1.64
CA ASP A 104 3.55 2.08 2.85
C ASP A 104 3.38 3.59 2.62
N LEU A 105 3.40 4.34 3.72
CA LEU A 105 3.57 5.80 3.74
C LEU A 105 4.89 6.14 4.43
N THR A 106 5.98 5.48 4.02
CA THR A 106 7.29 5.66 4.65
C THR A 106 7.23 5.29 6.14
N ASN A 107 6.76 4.06 6.45
CA ASN A 107 6.57 3.56 7.80
C ASN A 107 7.82 2.85 8.32
N PRO A 108 8.69 3.53 9.11
CA PRO A 108 9.87 2.90 9.69
C PRO A 108 9.53 2.09 10.95
N MET A 109 10.55 1.45 11.53
CA MET A 109 10.48 0.77 12.82
C MET A 109 9.41 -0.32 12.84
N LEU A 110 8.72 -0.47 13.96
CA LEU A 110 7.68 -1.49 14.15
C LEU A 110 6.47 -1.33 13.22
N ALA A 111 6.23 -0.14 12.68
CA ALA A 111 5.11 0.10 11.77
C ALA A 111 5.24 -0.69 10.45
N GLN A 112 6.45 -1.06 10.05
CA GLN A 112 6.67 -1.85 8.85
C GLN A 112 6.20 -3.30 8.97
N ILE A 113 6.22 -3.88 10.16
CA ILE A 113 5.93 -5.31 10.36
C ILE A 113 4.48 -5.68 9.98
N PRO A 114 3.42 -5.03 10.52
CA PRO A 114 2.06 -5.33 10.09
C PRO A 114 1.83 -5.06 8.60
N HIS A 115 2.55 -4.11 8.02
CA HIS A 115 2.51 -3.77 6.62
C HIS A 115 3.01 -4.93 5.72
N VAL A 116 4.21 -5.44 5.97
CA VAL A 116 4.76 -6.56 5.18
C VAL A 116 4.03 -7.87 5.45
N LEU A 117 3.51 -8.09 6.67
CA LEU A 117 2.68 -9.25 6.97
C LEU A 117 1.36 -9.20 6.19
N LEU A 118 0.72 -8.03 6.10
CA LEU A 118 -0.47 -7.87 5.28
C LEU A 118 -0.16 -8.23 3.82
N ALA A 119 0.95 -7.73 3.28
CA ALA A 119 1.37 -8.02 1.91
C ALA A 119 1.60 -9.52 1.66
N ALA A 120 2.25 -10.20 2.61
CA ALA A 120 2.53 -11.63 2.51
C ALA A 120 1.26 -12.50 2.39
N HIS A 121 0.11 -12.01 2.87
CA HIS A 121 -1.15 -12.74 2.90
C HIS A 121 -2.23 -12.17 1.97
N ALA A 122 -2.05 -10.94 1.46
CA ALA A 122 -3.05 -10.26 0.65
C ALA A 122 -3.23 -10.86 -0.75
N GLY A 123 -2.18 -11.43 -1.34
CA GLY A 123 -2.18 -11.85 -2.74
C GLY A 123 -2.21 -10.64 -3.65
N THR A 124 -1.18 -9.81 -3.55
CA THR A 124 -0.99 -8.59 -4.35
C THR A 124 -0.52 -8.90 -5.76
N ILE A 125 -0.73 -7.95 -6.68
CA ILE A 125 -0.28 -8.10 -8.07
C ILE A 125 1.25 -7.97 -8.24
N MET A 126 1.97 -7.39 -7.27
CA MET A 126 3.42 -7.16 -7.34
C MET A 126 4.13 -7.13 -5.98
N GLY A 127 3.71 -7.94 -5.01
CA GLY A 127 4.39 -7.96 -3.70
C GLY A 127 4.03 -6.75 -2.82
N VAL A 128 5.03 -6.03 -2.32
CA VAL A 128 4.87 -4.92 -1.37
C VAL A 128 5.74 -3.74 -1.75
N GLU A 129 5.20 -2.54 -1.64
CA GLU A 129 5.99 -1.32 -1.64
C GLU A 129 6.36 -0.96 -0.20
N THR A 130 7.66 -0.82 0.07
CA THR A 130 8.19 -0.34 1.35
C THR A 130 9.42 0.51 1.08
N ASN A 131 9.39 1.76 1.49
CA ASN A 131 10.38 2.77 1.16
C ASN A 131 11.02 3.45 2.38
N ALA A 132 10.62 3.10 3.60
CA ALA A 132 11.11 3.76 4.81
C ALA A 132 12.64 3.76 4.93
N MET A 133 13.31 2.64 4.58
CA MET A 133 14.77 2.52 4.66
C MET A 133 15.49 3.36 3.57
N GLN A 134 14.77 3.79 2.54
CA GLN A 134 15.32 4.69 1.52
C GLN A 134 15.36 6.14 2.01
N PHE A 135 14.29 6.57 2.70
CA PHE A 135 14.15 7.95 3.16
C PHE A 135 14.69 8.17 4.57
N TYR A 136 14.63 7.14 5.42
CA TYR A 136 15.09 7.16 6.80
C TYR A 136 15.99 5.95 7.10
N PRO A 137 17.21 5.87 6.51
CA PRO A 137 18.04 4.68 6.56
C PRO A 137 18.41 4.24 7.99
N ASP A 138 18.55 5.19 8.89
CA ASP A 138 18.97 4.92 10.27
C ASP A 138 17.81 4.72 11.26
N ALA A 139 16.57 5.04 10.84
CA ALA A 139 15.42 5.01 11.75
C ALA A 139 15.10 3.62 12.29
N SER A 140 15.38 2.58 11.52
CA SER A 140 15.03 1.18 11.84
C SER A 140 16.23 0.31 12.21
N LEU A 141 17.39 0.89 12.54
CA LEU A 141 18.60 0.12 12.88
C LEU A 141 18.39 -0.85 14.05
N PRO A 142 17.75 -0.45 15.18
CA PRO A 142 17.51 -1.39 16.28
C PRO A 142 16.59 -2.57 15.89
N GLU A 143 15.58 -2.33 15.06
CA GLU A 143 14.69 -3.38 14.54
C GLU A 143 15.41 -4.26 13.52
N GLN A 144 16.29 -3.68 12.71
CA GLN A 144 17.09 -4.40 11.71
C GLN A 144 18.07 -5.39 12.36
N ASP A 145 18.58 -5.11 13.54
CA ASP A 145 19.46 -6.04 14.27
C ASP A 145 18.73 -7.32 14.68
N VAL A 146 17.43 -7.24 14.94
CA VAL A 146 16.58 -8.36 15.33
C VAL A 146 15.88 -9.00 14.14
N HIS A 147 15.43 -8.18 13.20
CA HIS A 147 14.65 -8.58 12.02
C HIS A 147 15.32 -8.13 10.71
N PRO A 148 16.54 -8.60 10.40
CA PRO A 148 17.31 -8.07 9.26
C PRO A 148 16.60 -8.27 7.92
N GLY A 149 15.83 -9.34 7.74
CA GLY A 149 15.14 -9.64 6.51
C GLY A 149 14.06 -8.62 6.12
N LEU A 150 13.49 -7.89 7.11
CA LEU A 150 12.49 -6.88 6.85
C LEU A 150 13.09 -5.53 6.43
N TYR A 151 14.26 -5.20 6.94
CA TYR A 151 14.83 -3.85 6.81
C TYR A 151 16.02 -3.80 5.86
N ARG A 152 16.70 -4.93 5.63
CA ARG A 152 17.77 -5.05 4.64
C ARG A 152 17.21 -5.64 3.36
N ARG A 153 17.06 -4.82 2.34
CA ARG A 153 16.62 -5.29 1.02
C ARG A 153 17.76 -6.02 0.32
N ARG A 154 17.44 -7.18 -0.24
CA ARG A 154 18.35 -7.95 -1.10
C ARG A 154 17.55 -8.44 -2.29
N ASP A 155 18.02 -8.14 -3.47
CA ASP A 155 17.43 -8.63 -4.72
C ASP A 155 15.93 -8.35 -4.88
N GLY A 156 15.48 -7.19 -4.37
CA GLY A 156 14.07 -6.80 -4.41
C GLY A 156 13.15 -7.61 -3.47
N SER A 157 13.71 -8.37 -2.54
CA SER A 157 12.95 -9.23 -1.63
C SER A 157 12.90 -8.69 -0.21
N VAL A 158 11.78 -8.97 0.48
CA VAL A 158 11.60 -8.80 1.93
C VAL A 158 11.43 -10.19 2.53
N GLU A 159 12.25 -10.53 3.52
CA GLU A 159 12.28 -11.84 4.15
C GLU A 159 11.64 -11.81 5.53
N LEU A 160 10.73 -12.75 5.79
CA LEU A 160 9.94 -12.83 7.02
C LEU A 160 10.43 -13.91 8.00
N SER A 161 11.56 -14.55 7.74
CA SER A 161 12.03 -15.73 8.51
C SER A 161 12.24 -15.46 10.01
N THR A 162 12.49 -14.21 10.39
CA THR A 162 12.66 -13.82 11.79
C THR A 162 11.36 -13.41 12.48
N ILE A 163 10.24 -13.33 11.75
CA ILE A 163 8.92 -13.02 12.30
C ILE A 163 8.28 -14.34 12.74
N SER A 164 8.11 -14.51 14.02
CA SER A 164 7.58 -15.76 14.60
C SER A 164 6.93 -15.52 15.96
N GLY A 165 6.05 -16.44 16.36
CA GLY A 165 5.36 -16.37 17.65
C GLY A 165 4.00 -15.67 17.56
N PRO A 166 3.38 -15.39 18.72
CA PRO A 166 2.04 -14.83 18.79
C PRO A 166 1.97 -13.37 18.33
N GLY A 167 0.76 -12.92 17.99
CA GLY A 167 0.48 -11.55 17.54
C GLY A 167 1.13 -11.26 16.19
N PHE A 168 1.88 -10.17 16.09
CA PHE A 168 2.61 -9.81 14.86
C PHE A 168 3.99 -10.44 14.76
N GLY A 169 4.37 -11.30 15.71
CA GLY A 169 5.65 -12.00 15.69
C GLY A 169 6.87 -11.11 15.96
N TYR A 170 6.68 -9.97 16.64
CA TYR A 170 7.80 -9.13 17.05
C TYR A 170 8.65 -9.79 18.14
N HIS A 171 9.95 -9.62 18.06
CA HIS A 171 10.88 -9.94 19.13
C HIS A 171 11.26 -8.66 19.91
N LEU A 172 10.26 -8.01 20.50
CA LEU A 172 10.41 -6.70 21.17
C LEU A 172 11.51 -6.69 22.23
N GLY A 173 11.66 -7.77 23.02
CA GLY A 173 12.70 -7.87 24.02
C GLY A 173 14.14 -7.84 23.48
N GLY A 174 14.31 -8.10 22.18
CA GLY A 174 15.59 -8.01 21.47
C GLY A 174 15.86 -6.64 20.87
N ILE A 175 14.84 -5.82 20.69
CA ILE A 175 14.96 -4.51 20.04
C ILE A 175 15.43 -3.48 21.06
N ARG A 176 16.70 -3.06 20.94
CA ARG A 176 17.33 -2.08 21.82
C ARG A 176 17.10 -0.67 21.32
N ARG A 177 15.92 -0.12 21.58
CA ARG A 177 15.56 1.25 21.21
C ARG A 177 15.35 2.11 22.45
N GLU A 178 16.12 3.18 22.57
CA GLU A 178 15.86 4.25 23.52
C GLU A 178 14.85 5.21 22.92
N LEU A 179 13.72 5.35 23.58
CA LEU A 179 12.72 6.35 23.22
C LEU A 179 12.90 7.58 24.10
N PRO A 180 12.69 8.79 23.58
CA PRO A 180 12.67 9.98 24.42
C PRO A 180 11.55 9.86 25.47
N PRO A 181 11.71 10.48 26.65
CA PRO A 181 10.64 10.48 27.65
C PRO A 181 9.35 11.06 27.04
N PRO A 182 8.18 10.53 27.42
CA PRO A 182 6.91 11.05 26.90
C PRO A 182 6.71 12.50 27.31
N VAL A 183 6.25 13.31 26.37
CA VAL A 183 5.95 14.74 26.63
C VAL A 183 4.80 14.90 27.62
N VAL A 184 3.87 13.93 27.63
CA VAL A 184 2.75 13.83 28.56
C VAL A 184 2.65 12.38 29.02
N SER A 185 2.62 12.16 30.34
CA SER A 185 2.31 10.87 30.95
C SER A 185 1.00 11.02 31.72
N VAL A 186 -0.01 10.28 31.30
CA VAL A 186 -1.26 10.12 32.06
C VAL A 186 -1.03 8.94 32.98
N GLY A 187 -1.16 9.17 34.29
CA GLY A 187 -0.82 8.17 35.30
C GLY A 187 -1.51 6.81 35.08
N ALA A 188 -0.76 5.76 35.38
CA ALA A 188 -1.23 4.38 35.41
C ALA A 188 -2.12 4.15 36.63
#